data_24a038fbb2d6cf2c671bc8ab9559cb08
#
_entry.id   24a038fbb2d6cf2c671bc8ab9559cb08
#
_cell.length_a   1.000
_cell.length_b   1.000
_cell.length_c   1.000
_cell.angle_alpha   90.00
_cell.angle_beta   90.00
_cell.angle_gamma   90.00
#
_symmetry.space_group_name_H-M   'P 1'
#
loop_
_entity.id
_entity.type
_entity.pdbx_description
1 polymer ?
#
loop_
_entity_poly.entity_id
_entity_poly.type
_entity_poly.pdbx_seq_one_letter_code
_entity_poly.pdbx_strand_id
1 'polypeptide(L)'
;MKKKLILAGTVLMGAGLALVGCGDSSKTSDGKTKIEMVQYKPEAVKAFEKMEEKFNETHDDIELTIESPNEAMTILKTRFIKEDQPDIIGIGGDVNYSNFLDSDMLMDISDFDGLKDIKQSYLDIDKNLEFIPEDGTYAVPYVANAAGILYNKEMFEENGWEIPATWDEFIELLDTIQASG
;
A
#
# COMPACT_ATOMS: atom_id res chain seq x y z
N MET A 1 -29.32 2.51 -80.07
CA MET A 1 -29.87 2.86 -78.78
C MET A 1 -28.73 3.44 -77.88
N LYS A 2 -28.79 4.75 -77.66
CA LYS A 2 -27.69 5.54 -77.09
C LYS A 2 -27.90 5.67 -75.64
N LYS A 3 -26.98 5.17 -74.80
CA LYS A 3 -26.98 5.39 -73.36
C LYS A 3 -26.13 6.62 -73.06
N LYS A 4 -26.75 7.62 -72.43
CA LYS A 4 -26.09 8.83 -71.92
C LYS A 4 -25.42 8.53 -70.60
N LEU A 5 -24.16 8.86 -70.55
CA LEU A 5 -23.35 8.84 -69.29
C LEU A 5 -23.58 10.15 -68.54
N ILE A 6 -24.08 10.05 -67.33
CA ILE A 6 -24.19 11.20 -66.39
C ILE A 6 -23.03 11.12 -65.42
N LEU A 7 -22.16 12.13 -65.49
CA LEU A 7 -21.01 12.31 -64.61
C LEU A 7 -21.51 13.01 -63.35
N ALA A 8 -21.57 12.31 -62.23
CA ALA A 8 -21.86 12.90 -60.91
C ALA A 8 -20.56 13.23 -60.19
N GLY A 9 -20.35 14.54 -59.99
CA GLY A 9 -19.20 15.04 -59.24
C GLY A 9 -19.34 14.75 -57.73
N THR A 10 -18.38 14.03 -57.22
CA THR A 10 -18.29 13.76 -55.80
C THR A 10 -17.49 14.89 -55.10
N VAL A 11 -18.19 15.70 -54.32
CA VAL A 11 -17.57 16.67 -53.42
C VAL A 11 -16.98 15.90 -52.23
N LEU A 12 -15.66 15.84 -52.14
CA LEU A 12 -14.95 15.34 -50.97
C LEU A 12 -15.06 16.39 -49.83
N MET A 13 -15.99 16.15 -48.93
CA MET A 13 -16.04 16.88 -47.64
C MET A 13 -15.02 16.27 -46.70
N GLY A 14 -13.89 16.95 -46.54
CA GLY A 14 -12.84 16.58 -45.55
C GLY A 14 -13.39 16.70 -44.16
N ALA A 15 -13.79 15.59 -43.55
CA ALA A 15 -14.02 15.50 -42.12
C ALA A 15 -12.66 15.49 -41.41
N GLY A 16 -12.28 16.63 -40.86
CA GLY A 16 -11.17 16.71 -39.89
C GLY A 16 -11.52 15.87 -38.67
N LEU A 17 -10.91 14.69 -38.58
CA LEU A 17 -10.84 13.97 -37.28
C LEU A 17 -10.00 14.84 -36.35
N ALA A 18 -10.66 15.60 -35.48
CA ALA A 18 -10.04 16.05 -34.26
C ALA A 18 -9.67 14.80 -33.47
N LEU A 19 -8.39 14.46 -33.48
CA LEU A 19 -7.78 13.59 -32.48
C LEU A 19 -7.98 14.31 -31.15
N VAL A 20 -9.07 14.00 -30.46
CA VAL A 20 -9.18 14.20 -29.02
C VAL A 20 -8.10 13.30 -28.44
N GLY A 21 -6.94 13.89 -28.18
CA GLY A 21 -5.89 13.20 -27.43
C GLY A 21 -6.51 12.71 -26.15
N CYS A 22 -6.44 11.41 -25.88
CA CYS A 22 -6.60 10.88 -24.55
C CYS A 22 -5.62 11.67 -23.68
N GLY A 23 -6.13 12.55 -22.85
CA GLY A 23 -5.32 13.22 -21.83
C GLY A 23 -4.67 12.12 -21.01
N ASP A 24 -3.37 12.20 -20.84
CA ASP A 24 -2.62 11.31 -19.99
C ASP A 24 -3.26 11.34 -18.61
N SER A 25 -3.93 10.25 -18.21
CA SER A 25 -4.64 10.15 -16.93
C SER A 25 -3.69 10.27 -15.73
N SER A 26 -2.38 10.14 -15.98
CA SER A 26 -1.32 10.28 -14.98
C SER A 26 -0.95 11.74 -14.67
N LYS A 27 -1.60 12.73 -15.30
CA LYS A 27 -1.30 14.15 -15.07
C LYS A 27 -2.52 14.96 -14.66
N THR A 28 -2.28 15.95 -13.82
CA THR A 28 -3.27 16.97 -13.45
C THR A 28 -3.50 17.97 -14.59
N SER A 29 -4.52 18.79 -14.48
CA SER A 29 -4.82 19.85 -15.46
C SER A 29 -3.73 20.92 -15.59
N ASP A 30 -2.92 21.12 -14.55
CA ASP A 30 -1.76 22.02 -14.48
C ASP A 30 -0.43 21.32 -14.79
N GLY A 31 -0.47 20.04 -15.17
CA GLY A 31 0.67 19.29 -15.70
C GLY A 31 1.52 18.54 -14.67
N LYS A 32 1.11 18.53 -13.39
CA LYS A 32 1.78 17.73 -12.35
C LYS A 32 1.55 16.24 -12.59
N THR A 33 2.50 15.43 -12.18
CA THR A 33 2.32 13.96 -12.13
C THR A 33 1.45 13.59 -10.93
N LYS A 34 0.39 12.83 -11.17
CA LYS A 34 -0.46 12.30 -10.11
C LYS A 34 0.16 11.03 -9.55
N ILE A 35 0.22 10.95 -8.23
CA ILE A 35 0.60 9.73 -7.47
C ILE A 35 -0.51 9.44 -6.49
N GLU A 36 -1.06 8.25 -6.56
CA GLU A 36 -2.10 7.79 -5.66
C GLU A 36 -1.55 6.75 -4.69
N MET A 37 -1.82 6.95 -3.40
CA MET A 37 -1.53 5.97 -2.35
C MET A 37 -2.83 5.51 -1.69
N VAL A 38 -3.02 4.20 -1.58
CA VAL A 38 -4.08 3.62 -0.74
C VAL A 38 -3.44 2.90 0.44
N GLN A 39 -3.82 3.28 1.67
CA GLN A 39 -3.29 2.71 2.90
C GLN A 39 -4.39 2.11 3.79
N TYR A 40 -4.03 1.13 4.63
CA TYR A 40 -4.97 0.27 5.34
C TYR A 40 -5.29 0.68 6.80
N LYS A 41 -4.70 1.79 7.30
CA LYS A 41 -4.88 2.25 8.70
C LYS A 41 -5.86 3.43 8.79
N PRO A 42 -7.18 3.18 8.88
CA PRO A 42 -8.16 4.26 8.97
C PRO A 42 -7.99 5.10 10.25
N GLU A 43 -7.42 4.54 11.31
CA GLU A 43 -7.11 5.26 12.54
C GLU A 43 -6.00 6.32 12.35
N ALA A 44 -5.19 6.20 11.32
CA ALA A 44 -4.08 7.10 11.01
C ALA A 44 -4.43 8.18 9.96
N VAL A 45 -5.66 8.26 9.49
CA VAL A 45 -6.14 9.22 8.45
C VAL A 45 -5.56 10.62 8.66
N LYS A 46 -5.73 11.20 9.85
CA LYS A 46 -5.26 12.56 10.15
C LYS A 46 -3.75 12.73 10.04
N ALA A 47 -2.98 11.67 10.25
CA ALA A 47 -1.52 11.72 10.08
C ALA A 47 -1.16 11.70 8.59
N PHE A 48 -1.84 10.87 7.81
CA PHE A 48 -1.64 10.78 6.37
C PHE A 48 -2.10 12.04 5.64
N GLU A 49 -3.24 12.65 6.01
CA GLU A 49 -3.69 13.94 5.48
C GLU A 49 -2.63 15.04 5.65
N LYS A 50 -2.00 15.11 6.84
CA LYS A 50 -0.90 16.08 7.08
C LYS A 50 0.37 15.75 6.28
N MET A 51 0.65 14.48 6.04
CA MET A 51 1.79 14.07 5.22
C MET A 51 1.55 14.42 3.75
N GLU A 52 0.36 14.18 3.23
CA GLU A 52 -0.09 14.56 1.90
C GLU A 52 0.01 16.08 1.70
N GLU A 53 -0.59 16.87 2.60
CA GLU A 53 -0.52 18.34 2.58
C GLU A 53 0.94 18.82 2.53
N LYS A 54 1.77 18.33 3.44
CA LYS A 54 3.18 18.72 3.51
C LYS A 54 3.98 18.30 2.28
N PHE A 55 3.71 17.12 1.73
CA PHE A 55 4.36 16.67 0.51
C PHE A 55 4.00 17.59 -0.65
N ASN A 56 2.72 17.85 -0.84
CA ASN A 56 2.21 18.69 -1.92
C ASN A 56 2.65 20.17 -1.80
N GLU A 57 2.93 20.66 -0.59
CA GLU A 57 3.52 22.01 -0.37
C GLU A 57 4.98 22.10 -0.84
N THR A 58 5.70 20.99 -0.89
CA THR A 58 7.15 20.95 -1.15
C THR A 58 7.50 20.38 -2.52
N HIS A 59 6.51 19.89 -3.28
CA HIS A 59 6.70 19.29 -4.60
C HIS A 59 5.76 19.92 -5.61
N ASP A 60 6.32 20.77 -6.49
CA ASP A 60 5.55 21.51 -7.49
C ASP A 60 5.21 20.69 -8.73
N ASP A 61 5.89 19.57 -8.95
CA ASP A 61 5.79 18.70 -10.13
C ASP A 61 4.99 17.41 -9.88
N ILE A 62 4.65 17.13 -8.63
CA ILE A 62 3.88 15.95 -8.22
C ILE A 62 2.66 16.38 -7.40
N GLU A 63 1.54 15.70 -7.60
CA GLU A 63 0.36 15.77 -6.74
C GLU A 63 0.13 14.39 -6.13
N LEU A 64 0.38 14.26 -4.83
CA LEU A 64 0.13 13.05 -4.06
C LEU A 64 -1.29 13.11 -3.48
N THR A 65 -2.03 12.01 -3.60
CA THR A 65 -3.32 11.77 -2.93
C THR A 65 -3.22 10.51 -2.09
N ILE A 66 -3.66 10.56 -0.83
CA ILE A 66 -3.63 9.41 0.08
C ILE A 66 -5.04 9.05 0.54
N GLU A 67 -5.50 7.87 0.17
CA GLU A 67 -6.78 7.32 0.60
C GLU A 67 -6.60 6.32 1.75
N SER A 68 -7.50 6.37 2.73
CA SER A 68 -7.48 5.53 3.93
C SER A 68 -8.82 4.85 4.17
N PRO A 69 -9.32 4.03 3.24
CA PRO A 69 -10.63 3.42 3.36
C PRO A 69 -10.67 2.30 4.41
N ASN A 70 -11.82 2.11 5.07
CA ASN A 70 -12.01 1.03 6.05
C ASN A 70 -11.74 -0.37 5.49
N GLU A 71 -12.09 -0.60 4.21
CA GLU A 71 -11.97 -1.90 3.54
C GLU A 71 -10.79 -1.91 2.53
N ALA A 72 -9.67 -1.25 2.89
CA ALA A 72 -8.53 -1.04 2.00
C ALA A 72 -8.08 -2.31 1.28
N MET A 73 -7.96 -3.44 1.99
CA MET A 73 -7.50 -4.70 1.39
C MET A 73 -8.47 -5.27 0.35
N THR A 74 -9.78 -5.13 0.57
CA THR A 74 -10.81 -5.55 -0.38
C THR A 74 -10.80 -4.65 -1.62
N ILE A 75 -10.65 -3.35 -1.40
CA ILE A 75 -10.56 -2.34 -2.47
C ILE A 75 -9.31 -2.59 -3.31
N LEU A 76 -8.14 -2.74 -2.70
CA LEU A 76 -6.89 -3.02 -3.40
C LEU A 76 -6.99 -4.27 -4.26
N LYS A 77 -7.42 -5.41 -3.71
CA LYS A 77 -7.60 -6.65 -4.47
C LYS A 77 -8.55 -6.47 -5.66
N THR A 78 -9.62 -5.70 -5.47
CA THR A 78 -10.57 -5.42 -6.55
C THR A 78 -9.96 -4.53 -7.64
N ARG A 79 -9.18 -3.52 -7.26
CA ARG A 79 -8.51 -2.60 -8.18
C ARG A 79 -7.42 -3.31 -8.98
N PHE A 80 -6.62 -4.19 -8.36
CA PHE A 80 -5.64 -5.01 -9.06
C PHE A 80 -6.28 -5.90 -10.12
N ILE A 81 -7.42 -6.55 -9.81
CA ILE A 81 -8.16 -7.38 -10.80
C ILE A 81 -8.66 -6.55 -11.99
N LYS A 82 -8.96 -5.26 -11.77
CA LYS A 82 -9.45 -4.35 -12.80
C LYS A 82 -8.35 -3.61 -13.56
N GLU A 83 -7.09 -3.88 -13.25
CA GLU A 83 -5.93 -3.14 -13.78
C GLU A 83 -6.02 -1.62 -13.50
N ASP A 84 -6.57 -1.25 -12.33
CA ASP A 84 -6.79 0.11 -11.85
C ASP A 84 -6.15 0.30 -10.46
N GLN A 85 -4.96 -0.27 -10.27
CA GLN A 85 -4.23 -0.21 -9.00
C GLN A 85 -3.67 1.20 -8.74
N PRO A 86 -3.55 1.61 -7.45
CA PRO A 86 -2.84 2.82 -7.11
C PRO A 86 -1.32 2.66 -7.32
N ASP A 87 -0.61 3.78 -7.39
CA ASP A 87 0.85 3.78 -7.56
C ASP A 87 1.58 3.26 -6.31
N ILE A 88 1.00 3.53 -5.13
CA ILE A 88 1.58 3.11 -3.84
C ILE A 88 0.50 2.43 -3.00
N ILE A 89 0.85 1.31 -2.38
CA ILE A 89 -0.01 0.65 -1.40
C ILE A 89 0.64 0.65 -0.01
N GLY A 90 -0.13 1.06 1.00
CA GLY A 90 0.24 0.94 2.41
C GLY A 90 -0.49 -0.25 3.03
N ILE A 91 0.23 -1.31 3.30
CA ILE A 91 -0.34 -2.57 3.83
C ILE A 91 0.37 -3.00 5.11
N GLY A 92 -0.19 -3.97 5.82
CA GLY A 92 0.47 -4.61 6.96
C GLY A 92 1.59 -5.53 6.52
N GLY A 93 2.66 -5.60 7.33
CA GLY A 93 3.66 -6.64 7.23
C GLY A 93 3.08 -7.97 7.74
N ASP A 94 2.24 -8.59 6.95
CA ASP A 94 1.50 -9.83 7.26
C ASP A 94 1.28 -10.66 5.97
N VAL A 95 0.43 -11.65 6.05
CA VAL A 95 0.06 -12.52 4.93
C VAL A 95 -0.38 -11.77 3.65
N ASN A 96 -0.87 -10.55 3.77
CA ASN A 96 -1.26 -9.78 2.60
C ASN A 96 -0.05 -9.33 1.79
N TYR A 97 1.06 -8.95 2.44
CA TYR A 97 2.32 -8.65 1.75
C TYR A 97 2.76 -9.84 0.89
N SER A 98 2.85 -11.04 1.49
CA SER A 98 3.24 -12.25 0.77
C SER A 98 2.30 -12.56 -0.41
N ASN A 99 0.99 -12.42 -0.22
CA ASN A 99 0.02 -12.65 -1.29
C ASN A 99 0.15 -11.66 -2.46
N PHE A 100 0.46 -10.39 -2.18
CA PHE A 100 0.68 -9.39 -3.24
C PHE A 100 2.00 -9.68 -3.98
N LEU A 101 3.05 -10.07 -3.25
CA LEU A 101 4.34 -10.45 -3.83
C LEU A 101 4.20 -11.68 -4.74
N ASP A 102 3.65 -12.78 -4.22
CA ASP A 102 3.47 -14.03 -4.96
C ASP A 102 2.55 -13.90 -6.18
N SER A 103 1.81 -12.80 -6.27
CA SER A 103 0.92 -12.47 -7.40
C SER A 103 1.52 -11.48 -8.38
N ASP A 104 2.83 -11.20 -8.31
CA ASP A 104 3.54 -10.22 -9.15
C ASP A 104 2.93 -8.81 -9.10
N MET A 105 2.35 -8.42 -7.96
CA MET A 105 1.67 -7.14 -7.80
C MET A 105 2.57 -6.05 -7.21
N LEU A 106 3.80 -6.39 -6.83
CA LEU A 106 4.75 -5.46 -6.22
C LEU A 106 5.96 -5.28 -7.13
N MET A 107 6.45 -4.06 -7.23
CA MET A 107 7.64 -3.72 -7.98
C MET A 107 8.90 -3.92 -7.14
N ASP A 108 9.96 -4.48 -7.73
CA ASP A 108 11.28 -4.49 -7.12
C ASP A 108 11.82 -3.06 -7.01
N ILE A 109 12.13 -2.64 -5.79
CA ILE A 109 12.63 -1.32 -5.43
C ILE A 109 14.06 -1.38 -4.90
N SER A 110 14.79 -2.46 -5.13
CA SER A 110 16.16 -2.67 -4.64
C SER A 110 17.12 -1.54 -5.01
N ASP A 111 16.89 -0.87 -6.13
CA ASP A 111 17.73 0.24 -6.63
C ASP A 111 17.37 1.59 -5.99
N PHE A 112 16.39 1.67 -5.10
CA PHE A 112 16.01 2.93 -4.45
C PHE A 112 17.05 3.34 -3.41
N ASP A 113 17.67 4.50 -3.63
CA ASP A 113 18.68 5.06 -2.73
C ASP A 113 18.22 5.21 -1.27
N GLY A 114 16.94 5.48 -1.03
CA GLY A 114 16.36 5.63 0.30
C GLY A 114 16.39 4.37 1.16
N LEU A 115 16.54 3.19 0.57
CA LEU A 115 16.62 1.92 1.31
C LEU A 115 17.82 1.87 2.26
N LYS A 116 18.93 2.53 1.92
CA LYS A 116 20.13 2.62 2.79
C LYS A 116 19.88 3.34 4.12
N ASP A 117 18.84 4.16 4.19
CA ASP A 117 18.46 4.89 5.41
C ASP A 117 17.53 4.06 6.30
N ILE A 118 17.04 2.92 5.82
CA ILE A 118 16.22 1.97 6.58
C ILE A 118 17.13 1.00 7.32
N LYS A 119 16.84 0.76 8.59
CA LYS A 119 17.59 -0.26 9.35
C LYS A 119 17.38 -1.63 8.75
N GLN A 120 18.49 -2.35 8.52
CA GLN A 120 18.49 -3.69 7.92
C GLN A 120 17.53 -4.65 8.65
N SER A 121 17.47 -4.59 9.98
CA SER A 121 16.57 -5.45 10.77
C SER A 121 15.09 -5.30 10.43
N TYR A 122 14.65 -4.17 9.90
CA TYR A 122 13.27 -3.99 9.44
C TYR A 122 13.08 -4.56 8.03
N LEU A 123 14.06 -4.38 7.15
CA LEU A 123 14.03 -5.02 5.82
C LEU A 123 14.08 -6.55 5.95
N ASP A 124 14.84 -7.09 6.91
CA ASP A 124 14.88 -8.52 7.20
C ASP A 124 13.53 -9.08 7.69
N ILE A 125 12.73 -8.26 8.40
CA ILE A 125 11.38 -8.66 8.81
C ILE A 125 10.50 -8.87 7.57
N ASP A 126 10.50 -7.94 6.62
CA ASP A 126 9.71 -8.07 5.39
C ASP A 126 10.15 -9.29 4.58
N LYS A 127 11.45 -9.55 4.49
CA LYS A 127 12.00 -10.77 3.87
C LYS A 127 11.50 -12.06 4.53
N ASN A 128 11.40 -12.10 5.84
CA ASN A 128 10.91 -13.26 6.58
C ASN A 128 9.40 -13.50 6.42
N LEU A 129 8.66 -12.53 5.87
CA LEU A 129 7.23 -12.68 5.57
C LEU A 129 6.98 -13.29 4.19
N GLU A 130 7.97 -13.39 3.33
CA GLU A 130 7.83 -13.95 1.97
C GLU A 130 7.55 -15.45 2.04
N PHE A 131 6.46 -15.93 1.42
CA PHE A 131 6.17 -17.36 1.32
C PHE A 131 7.12 -18.04 0.35
N ILE A 132 7.40 -17.38 -0.77
CA ILE A 132 8.40 -17.77 -1.75
C ILE A 132 9.48 -16.69 -1.70
N PRO A 133 10.71 -17.01 -1.24
CA PRO A 133 11.78 -16.01 -1.17
C PRO A 133 12.13 -15.48 -2.56
N GLU A 134 12.16 -14.16 -2.70
CA GLU A 134 12.54 -13.44 -3.91
C GLU A 134 13.89 -12.72 -3.72
N ASP A 135 14.62 -12.49 -4.81
CA ASP A 135 15.93 -11.82 -4.75
C ASP A 135 15.80 -10.29 -4.75
N GLY A 136 14.69 -9.68 -4.58
CA GLY A 136 14.48 -8.23 -4.60
C GLY A 136 14.13 -7.65 -3.25
N THR A 137 13.84 -6.36 -3.22
CA THR A 137 13.19 -5.64 -2.13
C THR A 137 11.89 -5.06 -2.65
N TYR A 138 10.77 -5.42 -2.05
CA TYR A 138 9.45 -5.11 -2.58
C TYR A 138 8.61 -4.23 -1.65
N ALA A 139 9.15 -3.89 -0.47
CA ALA A 139 8.47 -3.02 0.48
C ALA A 139 9.46 -2.14 1.25
N VAL A 140 8.98 -0.99 1.70
CA VAL A 140 9.68 -0.10 2.62
C VAL A 140 8.92 -0.10 3.95
N PRO A 141 9.49 -0.62 5.03
CA PRO A 141 8.89 -0.52 6.36
C PRO A 141 8.81 0.95 6.81
N TYR A 142 7.61 1.48 6.99
CA TYR A 142 7.42 2.87 7.42
C TYR A 142 6.97 2.99 8.88
N VAL A 143 6.50 1.89 9.47
CA VAL A 143 6.10 1.81 10.88
C VAL A 143 6.38 0.41 11.42
N ALA A 144 6.83 0.33 12.66
CA ALA A 144 6.99 -0.93 13.36
C ALA A 144 5.91 -1.07 14.44
N ASN A 145 5.30 -2.25 14.52
CA ASN A 145 4.40 -2.62 15.61
C ASN A 145 5.12 -3.56 16.57
N ALA A 146 4.81 -3.41 17.84
CA ALA A 146 5.27 -4.35 18.87
C ALA A 146 4.07 -4.98 19.56
N ALA A 147 4.08 -6.29 19.72
CA ALA A 147 3.14 -7.00 20.57
C ALA A 147 3.78 -7.23 21.93
N GLY A 148 2.95 -7.22 22.98
CA GLY A 148 3.42 -7.45 24.33
C GLY A 148 2.26 -7.78 25.27
N ILE A 149 2.60 -8.27 26.45
CA ILE A 149 1.66 -8.55 27.52
C ILE A 149 1.82 -7.48 28.59
N LEU A 150 0.74 -6.78 28.89
CA LEU A 150 0.70 -5.84 30.00
C LEU A 150 0.24 -6.59 31.26
N TYR A 151 0.90 -6.30 32.38
CA TYR A 151 0.54 -6.85 33.67
C TYR A 151 0.43 -5.75 34.73
N ASN A 152 -0.42 -5.99 35.73
CA ASN A 152 -0.54 -5.10 36.87
C ASN A 152 0.57 -5.43 37.89
N LYS A 153 1.53 -4.50 38.09
CA LYS A 153 2.67 -4.72 38.97
C LYS A 153 2.25 -4.92 40.43
N GLU A 154 1.31 -4.10 40.94
CA GLU A 154 0.85 -4.20 42.34
C GLU A 154 0.20 -5.57 42.59
N MET A 155 -0.64 -6.03 41.66
CA MET A 155 -1.25 -7.35 41.76
C MET A 155 -0.21 -8.48 41.76
N PHE A 156 0.84 -8.37 40.96
CA PHE A 156 1.93 -9.36 40.94
C PHE A 156 2.70 -9.39 42.25
N GLU A 157 3.02 -8.20 42.80
CA GLU A 157 3.70 -8.07 44.08
C GLU A 157 2.86 -8.61 45.26
N GLU A 158 1.57 -8.27 45.31
CA GLU A 158 0.64 -8.71 46.35
C GLU A 158 0.46 -10.24 46.39
N ASN A 159 0.49 -10.89 45.21
CA ASN A 159 0.30 -12.33 45.10
C ASN A 159 1.63 -13.10 45.02
N GLY A 160 2.76 -12.43 45.00
CA GLY A 160 4.08 -13.06 44.90
C GLY A 160 4.32 -13.72 43.57
N TRP A 161 3.69 -13.24 42.48
CA TRP A 161 3.87 -13.77 41.12
C TRP A 161 5.11 -13.17 40.49
N GLU A 162 5.87 -14.03 39.81
CA GLU A 162 7.06 -13.61 39.07
C GLU A 162 6.75 -13.44 37.58
N ILE A 163 7.51 -12.52 36.91
CA ILE A 163 7.37 -12.33 35.47
C ILE A 163 8.01 -13.52 34.76
N PRO A 164 7.25 -14.26 33.93
CA PRO A 164 7.77 -15.44 33.24
C PRO A 164 8.83 -15.06 32.19
N ALA A 165 9.90 -15.84 32.13
CA ALA A 165 10.97 -15.67 31.15
C ALA A 165 10.80 -16.58 29.93
N THR A 166 9.98 -17.64 30.04
CA THR A 166 9.72 -18.61 29.00
C THR A 166 8.22 -18.76 28.75
N TRP A 167 7.86 -19.40 27.63
CA TRP A 167 6.46 -19.70 27.33
C TRP A 167 5.85 -20.69 28.31
N ASP A 168 6.60 -21.69 28.73
CA ASP A 168 6.12 -22.69 29.68
C ASP A 168 5.85 -22.05 31.05
N GLU A 169 6.75 -21.23 31.57
CA GLU A 169 6.53 -20.45 32.79
C GLU A 169 5.32 -19.51 32.68
N PHE A 170 5.08 -18.94 31.48
CA PHE A 170 3.90 -18.12 31.24
C PHE A 170 2.61 -18.92 31.36
N ILE A 171 2.57 -20.12 30.81
CA ILE A 171 1.39 -21.01 30.94
C ILE A 171 1.20 -21.44 32.40
N GLU A 172 2.27 -21.81 33.13
CA GLU A 172 2.20 -22.17 34.56
C GLU A 172 1.69 -20.97 35.41
N LEU A 173 2.11 -19.74 35.07
CA LEU A 173 1.61 -18.54 35.73
C LEU A 173 0.11 -18.35 35.47
N LEU A 174 -0.39 -18.58 34.27
CA LEU A 174 -1.82 -18.46 33.97
C LEU A 174 -2.64 -19.49 34.79
N ASP A 175 -2.16 -20.71 34.90
CA ASP A 175 -2.80 -21.75 35.73
C ASP A 175 -2.82 -21.34 37.21
N THR A 176 -1.71 -20.76 37.70
CA THR A 176 -1.60 -20.24 39.07
C THR A 176 -2.59 -19.11 39.35
N ILE A 177 -2.69 -18.15 38.41
CA ILE A 177 -3.64 -17.03 38.48
C ILE A 177 -5.08 -17.54 38.48
N GLN A 178 -5.38 -18.50 37.62
CA GLN A 178 -6.71 -19.09 37.54
C GLN A 178 -7.09 -19.82 38.85
N ALA A 179 -6.13 -20.50 39.50
CA ALA A 179 -6.35 -21.20 40.74
C ALA A 179 -6.49 -20.27 41.97
N SER A 180 -6.04 -19.04 41.87
CA SER A 180 -6.10 -18.07 42.98
C SER A 180 -7.44 -17.32 43.08
N GLY A 181 -8.37 -17.55 42.12
CA GLY A 181 -9.72 -16.96 42.11
C GLY A 181 -9.91 -15.96 41.03
#